data_3e5eab88ccbd746cd8502e56c51c554e
#
_entry.id   3e5eab88ccbd746cd8502e56c51c554e
#
_cell.length_a   1.000
_cell.length_b   1.000
_cell.length_c   1.000
_cell.angle_alpha   90.00
_cell.angle_beta   90.00
_cell.angle_gamma   90.00
#
_symmetry.space_group_name_H-M   'P 1'
#
loop_
_entity.id
_entity.type
_entity.pdbx_description
1 polymer ?
#
loop_
_entity_poly.entity_id
_entity_poly.type
_entity_poly.pdbx_seq_one_letter_code
_entity_poly.pdbx_strand_id
1 'polypeptide(L)'
;MLFIGFFNIKLMYKSMNKQPKINILFFILIIVSGCSQTTQHPLIQDVKGTHSIDSNQIWLAHEHILVDFIGADSIQPNSWNHDSIIQEVIPYLEELKEFNINYFVAATPNYLGRDVLLLEKISNKTGIRIITNTGLYGARNNKFIPKYVQKITAENLADKWINEYQNGIDGTSIKPGFIKIGIDYSDSLNTINQKLVKAAALTHLKTGLTIASHTGKAIGLWPQLSILQEMGVSPESFIWVHAQSEDNNDSYLKAAEIGCWISLDGLGWELEKHVEKILFAKRNGILDRILISHDSGWYDPQKENQTIRPYTNIFKKLYPELKSNGFTDDEFKLLISVNPSKAYSIEVRNYTFNKNVK
;
A
#
# COMPACT_ATOMS: atom_id res chain seq x y z
N MET A 1 -7.09 -37.25 19.42
CA MET A 1 -7.42 -38.68 19.48
C MET A 1 -7.12 -39.25 18.10
N LEU A 2 -5.92 -39.83 17.93
CA LEU A 2 -5.47 -40.37 16.62
C LEU A 2 -5.85 -41.83 16.51
N PHE A 3 -6.59 -42.20 15.45
CA PHE A 3 -6.86 -43.61 15.13
C PHE A 3 -5.69 -44.15 14.27
N ILE A 4 -5.05 -45.23 14.78
CA ILE A 4 -4.04 -46.01 14.07
C ILE A 4 -4.76 -47.24 13.47
N GLY A 5 -4.86 -47.28 12.14
CA GLY A 5 -5.37 -48.41 11.43
C GLY A 5 -4.25 -49.40 11.04
N PHE A 6 -4.35 -50.65 11.49
CA PHE A 6 -3.45 -51.74 11.10
C PHE A 6 -3.97 -52.40 9.83
N PHE A 7 -3.17 -52.45 8.77
CA PHE A 7 -3.43 -53.31 7.60
C PHE A 7 -2.53 -54.57 7.64
N ASN A 8 -3.16 -55.73 7.72
CA ASN A 8 -2.53 -57.03 7.60
C ASN A 8 -2.57 -57.49 6.13
N ILE A 9 -1.41 -57.68 5.51
CA ILE A 9 -1.30 -58.31 4.17
C ILE A 9 -0.76 -59.73 4.33
N LYS A 10 -1.61 -60.73 4.05
CA LYS A 10 -1.28 -62.13 4.08
C LYS A 10 -0.92 -62.56 2.64
N LEU A 11 0.38 -62.82 2.41
CA LEU A 11 0.83 -63.47 1.19
C LEU A 11 0.88 -64.99 1.39
N MET A 12 0.08 -65.71 0.63
CA MET A 12 0.16 -67.18 0.55
C MET A 12 1.24 -67.59 -0.48
N TYR A 13 2.28 -68.28 -0.01
CA TYR A 13 3.18 -69.01 -0.88
C TYR A 13 3.04 -70.51 -0.56
N LYS A 14 2.81 -71.31 -1.59
CA LYS A 14 2.61 -72.74 -1.50
C LYS A 14 3.93 -73.47 -1.80
N SER A 15 4.35 -74.28 -0.78
CA SER A 15 5.21 -75.46 -0.83
C SER A 15 6.59 -75.39 -1.52
N MET A 16 7.65 -75.52 -0.74
CA MET A 16 8.48 -76.76 -0.57
C MET A 16 9.75 -76.42 0.21
N ASN A 17 10.13 -77.34 1.09
CA ASN A 17 11.37 -77.54 1.83
C ASN A 17 11.61 -76.74 3.12
N LYS A 18 11.81 -77.53 4.15
CA LYS A 18 12.14 -77.21 5.55
C LYS A 18 13.40 -76.32 5.67
N GLN A 19 13.16 -75.09 6.01
CA GLN A 19 14.14 -74.19 6.61
C GLN A 19 13.45 -73.37 7.70
N PRO A 20 14.15 -72.91 8.74
CA PRO A 20 13.55 -72.25 9.92
C PRO A 20 12.92 -70.87 9.50
N LYS A 21 11.72 -70.67 10.03
CA LYS A 21 10.97 -69.42 9.79
C LYS A 21 11.65 -68.25 10.53
N ILE A 22 12.32 -67.39 9.77
CA ILE A 22 12.71 -66.07 10.26
C ILE A 22 11.55 -65.13 9.95
N ASN A 23 10.84 -64.66 11.03
CA ASN A 23 9.83 -63.60 10.89
C ASN A 23 10.54 -62.28 10.81
N ILE A 24 10.71 -61.72 9.60
CA ILE A 24 11.15 -60.36 9.37
C ILE A 24 9.94 -59.44 9.48
N LEU A 25 9.82 -58.74 10.58
CA LEU A 25 8.83 -57.71 10.80
C LEU A 25 9.35 -56.43 10.15
N PHE A 26 8.79 -56.09 8.95
CA PHE A 26 9.08 -54.78 8.34
C PHE A 26 8.26 -53.71 9.05
N PHE A 27 8.93 -52.85 9.82
CA PHE A 27 8.34 -51.60 10.29
C PHE A 27 8.44 -50.58 9.18
N ILE A 28 7.31 -50.25 8.54
CA ILE A 28 7.23 -49.10 7.65
C ILE A 28 7.04 -47.87 8.56
N LEU A 29 8.09 -47.10 8.74
CA LEU A 29 8.04 -45.81 9.42
C LEU A 29 7.47 -44.79 8.41
N ILE A 30 6.18 -44.46 8.47
CA ILE A 30 5.58 -43.37 7.71
C ILE A 30 6.02 -42.09 8.41
N ILE A 31 7.02 -41.41 7.85
CA ILE A 31 7.37 -40.05 8.22
C ILE A 31 6.28 -39.14 7.61
N VAL A 32 5.30 -38.77 8.41
CA VAL A 32 4.39 -37.67 8.07
C VAL A 32 5.21 -36.38 8.18
N SER A 33 5.78 -35.93 7.07
CA SER A 33 6.30 -34.58 6.97
C SER A 33 5.11 -33.64 7.10
N GLY A 34 4.81 -33.23 8.31
CA GLY A 34 3.92 -32.11 8.55
C GLY A 34 4.55 -30.89 7.91
N CYS A 35 4.04 -30.49 6.74
CA CYS A 35 4.29 -29.18 6.19
C CYS A 35 3.67 -28.18 7.17
N SER A 36 4.45 -27.72 8.14
CA SER A 36 4.05 -26.54 8.92
C SER A 36 4.06 -25.40 7.92
N GLN A 37 2.88 -24.99 7.45
CA GLN A 37 2.72 -23.68 6.85
C GLN A 37 3.16 -22.69 7.93
N THR A 38 4.39 -22.23 7.83
CA THR A 38 4.81 -21.02 8.53
C THR A 38 3.91 -19.92 7.97
N THR A 39 2.96 -19.46 8.77
CA THR A 39 2.22 -18.26 8.47
C THR A 39 3.25 -17.14 8.39
N GLN A 40 3.73 -16.84 7.19
CA GLN A 40 4.57 -15.67 6.98
C GLN A 40 3.73 -14.47 7.33
N HIS A 41 4.12 -13.77 8.38
CA HIS A 41 3.51 -12.49 8.70
C HIS A 41 3.74 -11.53 7.51
N PRO A 42 2.71 -10.77 7.11
CA PRO A 42 2.87 -9.82 6.02
C PRO A 42 4.01 -8.85 6.31
N LEU A 43 4.78 -8.53 5.28
CA LEU A 43 5.94 -7.66 5.38
C LEU A 43 5.60 -6.25 4.94
N ILE A 44 6.30 -5.29 5.54
CA ILE A 44 6.30 -3.88 5.16
C ILE A 44 7.75 -3.39 5.02
N GLN A 45 7.98 -2.42 4.15
CA GLN A 45 9.24 -1.73 3.98
C GLN A 45 9.09 -0.27 4.40
N ASP A 46 9.84 0.17 5.40
CA ASP A 46 10.00 1.57 5.75
C ASP A 46 11.42 2.07 5.45
N VAL A 47 11.73 3.32 5.76
CA VAL A 47 13.05 3.91 5.51
C VAL A 47 14.18 3.26 6.34
N LYS A 48 13.87 2.45 7.34
CA LYS A 48 14.84 1.73 8.18
C LYS A 48 15.02 0.26 7.80
N GLY A 49 14.16 -0.28 6.93
CA GLY A 49 14.26 -1.66 6.46
C GLY A 49 12.93 -2.40 6.40
N THR A 50 13.02 -3.70 6.10
CA THR A 50 11.86 -4.60 6.00
C THR A 50 11.59 -5.26 7.36
N HIS A 51 10.32 -5.34 7.74
CA HIS A 51 9.91 -6.02 8.97
C HIS A 51 8.48 -6.58 8.84
N SER A 52 8.07 -7.42 9.78
CA SER A 52 6.70 -7.94 9.86
C SER A 52 5.75 -6.88 10.40
N ILE A 53 4.52 -6.90 9.88
CA ILE A 53 3.46 -5.98 10.31
C ILE A 53 2.80 -6.52 11.58
N ASP A 54 2.59 -5.63 12.56
CA ASP A 54 1.64 -5.82 13.67
C ASP A 54 0.36 -5.05 13.35
N SER A 55 -0.76 -5.78 13.21
CA SER A 55 -2.08 -5.19 12.90
C SER A 55 -2.68 -4.34 14.03
N ASN A 56 -2.00 -4.21 15.18
CA ASN A 56 -2.40 -3.30 16.25
C ASN A 56 -1.75 -1.91 16.15
N GLN A 57 -0.80 -1.74 15.26
CA GLN A 57 -0.09 -0.48 15.08
C GLN A 57 -0.95 0.53 14.32
N ILE A 58 -0.86 1.80 14.69
CA ILE A 58 -1.69 2.89 14.14
C ILE A 58 -0.96 3.55 12.98
N TRP A 59 -1.70 3.81 11.91
CA TRP A 59 -1.20 4.31 10.64
C TRP A 59 -1.81 5.65 10.26
N LEU A 60 -0.98 6.50 9.67
CA LEU A 60 -1.41 7.59 8.79
C LEU A 60 -1.15 7.14 7.35
N ALA A 61 -2.21 6.82 6.63
CA ALA A 61 -2.12 6.06 5.37
C ALA A 61 -1.77 6.91 4.12
N HIS A 62 -1.79 8.24 4.22
CA HIS A 62 -1.47 9.15 3.12
C HIS A 62 -1.16 10.55 3.64
N GLU A 63 0.12 10.88 3.75
CA GLU A 63 0.58 12.17 4.27
C GLU A 63 1.79 12.68 3.49
N HIS A 64 2.18 13.92 3.75
CA HIS A 64 3.32 14.58 3.13
C HIS A 64 4.23 15.22 4.17
N ILE A 65 5.53 15.24 3.91
CA ILE A 65 6.51 16.06 4.65
C ILE A 65 6.89 17.26 3.77
N LEU A 66 7.54 16.98 2.66
CA LEU A 66 8.03 17.95 1.69
C LEU A 66 7.25 17.79 0.39
N VAL A 67 6.77 18.90 -0.18
CA VAL A 67 6.17 18.96 -1.52
C VAL A 67 6.70 20.18 -2.25
N ASP A 68 7.41 19.99 -3.35
CA ASP A 68 7.94 21.06 -4.19
C ASP A 68 7.23 21.11 -5.52
N PHE A 69 6.39 22.11 -5.71
CA PHE A 69 5.55 22.26 -6.91
C PHE A 69 6.26 22.97 -8.07
N ILE A 70 7.56 23.16 -8.03
CA ILE A 70 8.31 23.85 -9.10
C ILE A 70 8.17 23.12 -10.44
N GLY A 71 8.14 21.78 -10.44
CA GLY A 71 8.00 20.93 -11.63
C GLY A 71 9.28 20.18 -12.00
N ALA A 72 9.12 19.05 -12.72
CA ALA A 72 10.21 18.10 -13.00
C ALA A 72 11.40 18.70 -13.79
N ASP A 73 11.16 19.73 -14.60
CA ASP A 73 12.22 20.37 -15.39
C ASP A 73 13.12 21.28 -14.54
N SER A 74 12.67 21.69 -13.35
CA SER A 74 13.36 22.66 -12.51
C SER A 74 13.80 22.08 -11.16
N ILE A 75 13.15 21.01 -10.71
CA ILE A 75 13.45 20.39 -9.42
C ILE A 75 14.85 19.76 -9.42
N GLN A 76 15.60 20.04 -8.37
CA GLN A 76 16.90 19.40 -8.14
C GLN A 76 16.77 18.50 -6.91
N PRO A 77 16.69 17.17 -7.09
CA PRO A 77 16.63 16.23 -5.99
C PRO A 77 17.78 16.43 -5.00
N ASN A 78 17.50 16.28 -3.72
CA ASN A 78 18.44 16.41 -2.62
C ASN A 78 19.09 17.82 -2.45
N SER A 79 18.48 18.86 -3.02
CA SER A 79 18.96 20.25 -2.88
C SER A 79 18.31 21.00 -1.71
N TRP A 80 17.32 20.42 -1.04
CA TRP A 80 16.60 21.06 0.04
C TRP A 80 17.40 21.09 1.34
N ASN A 81 17.25 22.19 2.10
CA ASN A 81 17.87 22.32 3.41
C ASN A 81 17.10 21.47 4.44
N HIS A 82 17.63 20.29 4.77
CA HIS A 82 17.01 19.37 5.70
C HIS A 82 16.80 19.97 7.09
N ASP A 83 17.75 20.75 7.60
CA ASP A 83 17.66 21.29 8.96
C ASP A 83 16.50 22.29 9.09
N SER A 84 16.32 23.15 8.08
CA SER A 84 15.18 24.07 8.03
C SER A 84 13.85 23.33 7.95
N ILE A 85 13.76 22.30 7.09
CA ILE A 85 12.53 21.50 6.96
C ILE A 85 12.22 20.78 8.27
N ILE A 86 13.22 20.14 8.88
CA ILE A 86 13.07 19.41 10.14
C ILE A 86 12.61 20.37 11.26
N GLN A 87 13.16 21.57 11.33
CA GLN A 87 12.76 22.57 12.32
C GLN A 87 11.27 22.90 12.21
N GLU A 88 10.76 23.05 11.00
CA GLU A 88 9.36 23.42 10.74
C GLU A 88 8.38 22.25 10.93
N VAL A 89 8.75 21.00 10.54
CA VAL A 89 7.80 19.89 10.52
C VAL A 89 7.78 19.07 11.80
N ILE A 90 8.88 19.03 12.56
CA ILE A 90 9.00 18.21 13.78
C ILE A 90 7.92 18.51 14.81
N PRO A 91 7.56 19.77 15.12
CA PRO A 91 6.52 20.04 16.10
C PRO A 91 5.19 19.33 15.79
N TYR A 92 4.80 19.27 14.53
CA TYR A 92 3.57 18.59 14.09
C TYR A 92 3.67 17.06 14.16
N LEU A 93 4.85 16.49 13.97
CA LEU A 93 5.09 15.06 14.10
C LEU A 93 5.22 14.63 15.57
N GLU A 94 5.72 15.48 16.45
CA GLU A 94 5.76 15.21 17.90
C GLU A 94 4.34 15.11 18.50
N GLU A 95 3.36 15.89 17.98
CA GLU A 95 1.96 15.75 18.40
C GLU A 95 1.41 14.34 18.16
N LEU A 96 1.94 13.60 17.19
CA LEU A 96 1.50 12.24 16.86
C LEU A 96 1.80 11.21 17.97
N LYS A 97 2.74 11.52 18.87
CA LYS A 97 3.06 10.67 20.02
C LYS A 97 1.89 10.54 20.99
N GLU A 98 1.05 11.57 21.09
CA GLU A 98 -0.18 11.55 21.92
C GLU A 98 -1.16 10.46 21.47
N PHE A 99 -1.10 10.05 20.19
CA PHE A 99 -1.99 9.07 19.56
C PHE A 99 -1.30 7.74 19.26
N ASN A 100 -0.05 7.54 19.72
CA ASN A 100 0.72 6.32 19.49
C ASN A 100 0.85 5.93 18.01
N ILE A 101 1.04 6.92 17.12
CA ILE A 101 1.22 6.67 15.70
C ILE A 101 2.54 5.93 15.46
N ASN A 102 2.44 4.79 14.78
CA ASN A 102 3.58 3.94 14.48
C ASN A 102 4.07 4.12 13.03
N TYR A 103 3.15 4.26 12.08
CA TYR A 103 3.44 4.37 10.66
C TYR A 103 2.92 5.65 10.04
N PHE A 104 3.75 6.21 9.18
CA PHE A 104 3.47 7.40 8.38
C PHE A 104 3.78 7.08 6.91
N VAL A 105 2.78 7.03 6.05
CA VAL A 105 2.95 6.79 4.61
C VAL A 105 3.23 8.12 3.92
N ALA A 106 4.49 8.34 3.56
CA ALA A 106 4.95 9.54 2.86
C ALA A 106 4.60 9.43 1.37
N ALA A 107 3.52 10.10 0.96
CA ALA A 107 2.93 9.95 -0.36
C ALA A 107 3.55 10.84 -1.46
N THR A 108 4.56 11.66 -1.13
CA THR A 108 5.24 12.52 -2.11
C THR A 108 6.15 11.69 -3.01
N PRO A 109 5.90 11.61 -4.35
CA PRO A 109 6.75 10.85 -5.27
C PRO A 109 7.97 11.63 -5.74
N ASN A 110 8.83 10.97 -6.48
CA ASN A 110 9.99 11.59 -7.14
C ASN A 110 9.55 12.74 -8.06
N TYR A 111 10.37 13.75 -8.22
CA TYR A 111 10.11 15.01 -8.95
C TYR A 111 8.96 15.87 -8.41
N LEU A 112 8.45 15.53 -7.20
CA LEU A 112 7.49 16.35 -6.47
C LEU A 112 7.95 16.65 -5.04
N GLY A 113 9.16 16.21 -4.64
CA GLY A 113 9.71 16.48 -3.31
C GLY A 113 10.06 15.22 -2.51
N ARG A 114 10.08 14.01 -3.10
CA ARG A 114 10.60 12.81 -2.41
C ARG A 114 12.07 13.01 -2.07
N ASP A 115 12.40 12.97 -0.77
CA ASP A 115 13.76 12.99 -0.25
C ASP A 115 13.91 11.93 0.85
N VAL A 116 14.49 10.80 0.49
CA VAL A 116 14.54 9.63 1.39
C VAL A 116 15.50 9.82 2.56
N LEU A 117 16.56 10.62 2.40
CA LEU A 117 17.49 10.94 3.48
C LEU A 117 16.85 11.89 4.52
N LEU A 118 16.01 12.83 4.06
CA LEU A 118 15.19 13.66 4.95
C LEU A 118 14.22 12.80 5.74
N LEU A 119 13.50 11.88 5.07
CA LEU A 119 12.55 10.98 5.71
C LEU A 119 13.22 10.07 6.74
N GLU A 120 14.41 9.54 6.45
CA GLU A 120 15.19 8.74 7.40
C GLU A 120 15.60 9.56 8.64
N LYS A 121 16.11 10.80 8.46
CA LYS A 121 16.45 11.71 9.56
C LYS A 121 15.24 11.99 10.45
N ILE A 122 14.07 12.27 9.87
CA ILE A 122 12.82 12.50 10.59
C ILE A 122 12.39 11.24 11.35
N SER A 123 12.41 10.08 10.69
CA SER A 123 12.08 8.78 11.30
C SER A 123 13.00 8.47 12.50
N ASN A 124 14.29 8.77 12.39
CA ASN A 124 15.24 8.60 13.49
C ASN A 124 14.96 9.54 14.65
N LYS A 125 14.57 10.78 14.37
CA LYS A 125 14.31 11.80 15.39
C LYS A 125 12.98 11.57 16.14
N THR A 126 11.93 11.16 15.44
CA THR A 126 10.57 11.00 16.00
C THR A 126 10.28 9.59 16.52
N GLY A 127 10.98 8.58 16.02
CA GLY A 127 10.67 7.16 16.24
C GLY A 127 9.54 6.62 15.35
N ILE A 128 8.86 7.48 14.57
CA ILE A 128 7.79 7.07 13.64
C ILE A 128 8.41 6.34 12.46
N ARG A 129 7.85 5.21 12.06
CA ARG A 129 8.25 4.45 10.88
C ARG A 129 7.68 5.10 9.63
N ILE A 130 8.53 5.64 8.77
CA ILE A 130 8.10 6.34 7.55
C ILE A 130 8.25 5.42 6.34
N ILE A 131 7.15 5.23 5.62
CA ILE A 131 7.10 4.42 4.41
C ILE A 131 7.22 5.36 3.21
N THR A 132 8.30 5.23 2.45
CA THR A 132 8.53 5.99 1.22
C THR A 132 8.08 5.20 -0.01
N ASN A 133 8.10 5.82 -1.18
CA ASN A 133 7.57 5.24 -2.41
C ASN A 133 8.56 5.25 -3.57
N THR A 134 8.24 4.46 -4.60
CA THR A 134 8.72 4.62 -5.97
C THR A 134 7.55 5.09 -6.84
N GLY A 135 7.82 5.51 -8.07
CA GLY A 135 6.78 5.96 -8.98
C GLY A 135 6.92 7.42 -9.39
N LEU A 136 5.95 7.90 -10.19
CA LEU A 136 5.93 9.25 -10.74
C LEU A 136 4.51 9.82 -10.77
N TYR A 137 4.38 11.14 -10.61
CA TYR A 137 3.10 11.84 -10.57
C TYR A 137 2.76 12.47 -11.92
N GLY A 138 1.83 11.85 -12.66
CA GLY A 138 1.40 12.29 -13.99
C GLY A 138 0.21 13.24 -14.02
N ALA A 139 -0.43 13.53 -12.87
CA ALA A 139 -1.49 14.53 -12.81
C ALA A 139 -0.96 15.96 -13.07
N ARG A 140 -1.86 16.92 -13.20
CA ARG A 140 -1.57 18.33 -13.57
C ARG A 140 -0.84 18.45 -14.91
N ASN A 141 -1.39 17.78 -15.93
CA ASN A 141 -0.85 17.79 -17.30
C ASN A 141 0.61 17.35 -17.37
N ASN A 142 0.98 16.33 -16.61
CA ASN A 142 2.34 15.77 -16.56
C ASN A 142 3.44 16.76 -16.16
N LYS A 143 3.13 17.85 -15.45
CA LYS A 143 4.11 18.87 -14.99
C LYS A 143 5.28 18.25 -14.20
N PHE A 144 5.03 17.16 -13.49
CA PHE A 144 6.02 16.49 -12.64
C PHE A 144 6.62 15.23 -13.29
N ILE A 145 6.43 15.07 -14.60
CA ILE A 145 7.02 13.98 -15.38
C ILE A 145 8.30 14.46 -16.08
N PRO A 146 9.46 13.90 -15.75
CA PRO A 146 10.71 14.28 -16.40
C PRO A 146 10.73 13.85 -17.88
N LYS A 147 11.41 14.64 -18.72
CA LYS A 147 11.40 14.50 -20.19
C LYS A 147 11.83 13.12 -20.69
N TYR A 148 12.70 12.42 -19.93
CA TYR A 148 13.16 11.09 -20.36
C TYR A 148 12.02 10.06 -20.41
N VAL A 149 10.95 10.22 -19.60
CA VAL A 149 9.79 9.31 -19.56
C VAL A 149 9.08 9.25 -20.90
N GLN A 150 9.07 10.34 -21.66
CA GLN A 150 8.49 10.36 -23.02
C GLN A 150 9.20 9.38 -23.96
N LYS A 151 10.52 9.17 -23.77
CA LYS A 151 11.41 8.44 -24.67
C LYS A 151 11.56 6.96 -24.33
N ILE A 152 11.17 6.53 -23.13
CA ILE A 152 11.30 5.15 -22.67
C ILE A 152 9.97 4.41 -22.69
N THR A 153 10.02 3.06 -22.68
CA THR A 153 8.83 2.21 -22.62
C THR A 153 8.32 2.08 -21.17
N ALA A 154 7.14 1.45 -20.98
CA ALA A 154 6.63 1.13 -19.65
C ALA A 154 7.52 0.12 -18.92
N GLU A 155 8.11 -0.84 -19.66
CA GLU A 155 9.04 -1.85 -19.15
C GLU A 155 10.33 -1.18 -18.61
N ASN A 156 10.93 -0.28 -19.39
CA ASN A 156 12.13 0.45 -18.94
C ASN A 156 11.84 1.36 -17.74
N LEU A 157 10.62 1.89 -17.62
CA LEU A 157 10.21 2.67 -16.46
C LEU A 157 10.01 1.76 -15.24
N ALA A 158 9.39 0.59 -15.43
CA ALA A 158 9.23 -0.42 -14.39
C ALA A 158 10.58 -0.93 -13.89
N ASP A 159 11.55 -1.19 -14.79
CA ASP A 159 12.90 -1.61 -14.42
C ASP A 159 13.59 -0.61 -13.47
N LYS A 160 13.37 0.71 -13.67
CA LYS A 160 13.88 1.73 -12.75
C LYS A 160 13.24 1.60 -11.35
N TRP A 161 11.93 1.42 -11.27
CA TRP A 161 11.23 1.29 -10.00
C TRP A 161 11.54 -0.04 -9.29
N ILE A 162 11.69 -1.12 -10.05
CA ILE A 162 12.15 -2.42 -9.53
C ILE A 162 13.58 -2.29 -8.99
N ASN A 163 14.46 -1.56 -9.70
CA ASN A 163 15.83 -1.31 -9.25
C ASN A 163 15.86 -0.51 -7.94
N GLU A 164 15.00 0.52 -7.77
CA GLU A 164 14.87 1.23 -6.48
C GLU A 164 14.47 0.27 -5.34
N TYR A 165 13.57 -0.68 -5.59
CA TYR A 165 13.16 -1.68 -4.60
C TYR A 165 14.27 -2.70 -4.30
N GLN A 166 15.03 -3.13 -5.28
CA GLN A 166 16.10 -4.12 -5.10
C GLN A 166 17.36 -3.53 -4.47
N ASN A 167 17.78 -2.38 -4.96
CA ASN A 167 19.11 -1.82 -4.71
C ASN A 167 19.11 -0.54 -3.90
N GLY A 168 17.94 0.08 -3.69
CA GLY A 168 17.78 1.34 -2.96
C GLY A 168 17.55 2.54 -3.88
N ILE A 169 16.99 3.59 -3.29
CA ILE A 169 16.61 4.84 -3.95
C ILE A 169 17.81 5.78 -3.97
N ASP A 170 18.09 6.39 -5.13
CA ASP A 170 19.07 7.45 -5.30
C ASP A 170 20.46 7.14 -4.73
N GLY A 171 20.91 5.89 -4.83
CA GLY A 171 22.23 5.43 -4.35
C GLY A 171 22.30 5.18 -2.84
N THR A 172 21.18 5.25 -2.13
CA THR A 172 21.06 4.87 -0.72
C THR A 172 20.68 3.39 -0.56
N SER A 173 20.67 2.88 0.67
CA SER A 173 20.09 1.56 0.99
C SER A 173 18.58 1.59 1.26
N ILE A 174 17.98 2.77 1.26
CA ILE A 174 16.55 2.97 1.56
C ILE A 174 15.71 2.50 0.39
N LYS A 175 14.74 1.64 0.65
CA LYS A 175 13.87 1.02 -0.35
C LYS A 175 12.44 1.54 -0.26
N PRO A 176 11.68 1.59 -1.38
CA PRO A 176 10.29 1.99 -1.35
C PRO A 176 9.42 0.89 -0.72
N GLY A 177 8.37 1.29 0.03
CA GLY A 177 7.36 0.39 0.57
C GLY A 177 6.08 0.30 -0.27
N PHE A 178 5.90 1.17 -1.26
CA PHE A 178 4.77 1.16 -2.19
C PHE A 178 5.11 1.90 -3.49
N ILE A 179 4.21 1.82 -4.47
CA ILE A 179 4.30 2.54 -5.74
C ILE A 179 3.32 3.72 -5.68
N LYS A 180 3.80 4.95 -5.86
CA LYS A 180 2.96 6.15 -5.96
C LYS A 180 2.94 6.67 -7.37
N ILE A 181 1.76 6.62 -8.00
CA ILE A 181 1.50 7.28 -9.28
C ILE A 181 0.39 8.33 -9.13
N GLY A 182 0.17 9.10 -10.16
CA GLY A 182 -0.94 10.04 -10.24
C GLY A 182 -1.34 10.24 -11.69
N ILE A 183 -2.63 10.45 -11.90
CA ILE A 183 -3.20 10.74 -13.19
C ILE A 183 -4.15 11.95 -13.08
N ASP A 184 -4.39 12.63 -14.19
CA ASP A 184 -5.54 13.51 -14.31
C ASP A 184 -6.81 12.64 -14.48
N TYR A 185 -7.89 12.96 -13.75
CA TYR A 185 -9.13 12.20 -13.85
C TYR A 185 -9.81 12.46 -15.21
N SER A 186 -9.95 11.39 -15.99
CA SER A 186 -10.55 11.40 -17.32
C SER A 186 -11.09 10.01 -17.63
N ASP A 187 -12.06 9.91 -18.53
CA ASP A 187 -12.59 8.64 -19.06
C ASP A 187 -11.57 7.89 -19.93
N SER A 188 -10.54 8.59 -20.38
CA SER A 188 -9.44 8.03 -21.16
C SER A 188 -8.09 8.54 -20.64
N LEU A 189 -7.16 7.64 -20.46
CA LEU A 189 -5.81 7.98 -20.05
C LEU A 189 -4.96 8.41 -21.24
N ASN A 190 -4.25 9.52 -21.11
CA ASN A 190 -3.24 9.91 -22.10
C ASN A 190 -2.07 8.90 -22.13
N THR A 191 -1.24 8.96 -23.18
CA THR A 191 -0.13 8.01 -23.39
C THR A 191 0.83 7.90 -22.21
N ILE A 192 1.11 9.02 -21.53
CA ILE A 192 2.00 9.03 -20.35
C ILE A 192 1.30 8.35 -19.18
N ASN A 193 0.04 8.68 -18.90
CA ASN A 193 -0.71 8.09 -17.79
C ASN A 193 -0.90 6.57 -18.00
N GLN A 194 -1.19 6.12 -19.23
CA GLN A 194 -1.20 4.68 -19.55
C GLN A 194 0.15 4.02 -19.27
N LYS A 195 1.26 4.67 -19.64
CA LYS A 195 2.61 4.20 -19.40
C LYS A 195 2.89 4.07 -17.90
N LEU A 196 2.48 5.05 -17.08
CA LEU A 196 2.65 4.99 -15.62
C LEU A 196 1.88 3.81 -15.01
N VAL A 197 0.63 3.59 -15.42
CA VAL A 197 -0.19 2.47 -14.91
C VAL A 197 0.42 1.13 -15.32
N LYS A 198 0.87 0.98 -16.58
CA LYS A 198 1.55 -0.23 -17.06
C LYS A 198 2.85 -0.50 -16.32
N ALA A 199 3.68 0.54 -16.12
CA ALA A 199 4.92 0.42 -15.35
C ALA A 199 4.64 0.02 -13.88
N ALA A 200 3.60 0.58 -13.26
CA ALA A 200 3.17 0.21 -11.91
C ALA A 200 2.72 -1.27 -11.84
N ALA A 201 1.96 -1.75 -12.83
CA ALA A 201 1.56 -3.15 -12.92
C ALA A 201 2.77 -4.09 -12.98
N LEU A 202 3.73 -3.82 -13.88
CA LEU A 202 4.95 -4.62 -14.02
C LEU A 202 5.78 -4.60 -12.74
N THR A 203 5.88 -3.44 -12.09
CA THR A 203 6.59 -3.29 -10.82
C THR A 203 5.92 -4.09 -9.72
N HIS A 204 4.58 -4.01 -9.59
CA HIS A 204 3.80 -4.80 -8.63
C HIS A 204 4.04 -6.31 -8.81
N LEU A 205 3.89 -6.82 -10.03
CA LEU A 205 4.08 -8.25 -10.33
C LEU A 205 5.49 -8.76 -9.97
N LYS A 206 6.48 -7.89 -9.97
CA LYS A 206 7.87 -8.24 -9.64
C LYS A 206 8.22 -8.06 -8.17
N THR A 207 7.57 -7.12 -7.48
CA THR A 207 7.98 -6.68 -6.13
C THR A 207 6.94 -6.94 -5.05
N GLY A 208 5.66 -7.07 -5.43
CA GLY A 208 4.53 -7.12 -4.49
C GLY A 208 4.14 -5.77 -3.90
N LEU A 209 4.78 -4.66 -4.28
CA LEU A 209 4.46 -3.32 -3.81
C LEU A 209 3.06 -2.89 -4.23
N THR A 210 2.26 -2.37 -3.30
CA THR A 210 0.92 -1.85 -3.57
C THR A 210 0.99 -0.55 -4.40
N ILE A 211 0.01 -0.36 -5.28
CA ILE A 211 -0.08 0.80 -6.17
C ILE A 211 -1.07 1.80 -5.57
N ALA A 212 -0.59 2.97 -5.14
CA ALA A 212 -1.44 4.09 -4.73
C ALA A 212 -1.47 5.14 -5.84
N SER A 213 -2.64 5.38 -6.41
CA SER A 213 -2.81 6.33 -7.51
C SER A 213 -3.64 7.53 -7.11
N HIS A 214 -3.05 8.74 -7.23
CA HIS A 214 -3.83 9.98 -7.21
C HIS A 214 -4.82 9.96 -8.38
N THR A 215 -6.10 9.83 -8.07
CA THR A 215 -7.15 9.56 -9.05
C THR A 215 -8.32 10.52 -8.92
N GLY A 216 -8.80 10.78 -7.71
CA GLY A 216 -9.99 11.62 -7.47
C GLY A 216 -11.28 10.92 -7.91
N LYS A 217 -11.95 11.41 -8.95
CA LYS A 217 -13.24 10.86 -9.42
C LYS A 217 -13.09 9.47 -10.04
N ALA A 218 -14.13 8.63 -9.88
CA ALA A 218 -14.16 7.26 -10.37
C ALA A 218 -14.04 7.13 -11.90
N ILE A 219 -14.35 8.17 -12.65
CA ILE A 219 -14.11 8.20 -14.10
C ILE A 219 -12.64 7.95 -14.46
N GLY A 220 -11.69 8.40 -13.61
CA GLY A 220 -10.27 8.10 -13.76
C GLY A 220 -9.84 6.76 -13.17
N LEU A 221 -10.65 6.15 -12.30
CA LEU A 221 -10.35 4.86 -11.67
C LEU A 221 -10.46 3.69 -12.67
N TRP A 222 -11.59 3.61 -13.36
CA TRP A 222 -11.92 2.45 -14.18
C TRP A 222 -10.92 2.17 -15.31
N PRO A 223 -10.42 3.16 -16.06
CA PRO A 223 -9.39 2.92 -17.06
C PRO A 223 -8.08 2.38 -16.49
N GLN A 224 -7.70 2.79 -15.27
CA GLN A 224 -6.51 2.25 -14.60
C GLN A 224 -6.71 0.79 -14.24
N LEU A 225 -7.84 0.45 -13.60
CA LEU A 225 -8.17 -0.92 -13.22
C LEU A 225 -8.28 -1.85 -14.42
N SER A 226 -8.82 -1.39 -15.56
CA SER A 226 -8.84 -2.17 -16.80
C SER A 226 -7.42 -2.56 -17.24
N ILE A 227 -6.49 -1.60 -17.29
CA ILE A 227 -5.09 -1.87 -17.65
C ILE A 227 -4.45 -2.85 -16.66
N LEU A 228 -4.68 -2.69 -15.36
CA LEU A 228 -4.12 -3.60 -14.34
C LEU A 228 -4.62 -5.03 -14.52
N GLN A 229 -5.94 -5.21 -14.70
CA GLN A 229 -6.55 -6.52 -14.92
C GLN A 229 -6.07 -7.17 -16.22
N GLU A 230 -5.98 -6.40 -17.33
CA GLU A 230 -5.41 -6.87 -18.60
C GLU A 230 -3.96 -7.37 -18.44
N MET A 231 -3.20 -6.76 -17.53
CA MET A 231 -1.82 -7.15 -17.21
C MET A 231 -1.73 -8.24 -16.12
N GLY A 232 -2.85 -8.78 -15.64
CA GLY A 232 -2.88 -9.84 -14.65
C GLY A 232 -2.71 -9.36 -13.20
N VAL A 233 -2.91 -8.07 -12.92
CA VAL A 233 -2.82 -7.49 -11.57
C VAL A 233 -4.20 -7.35 -10.95
N SER A 234 -4.37 -7.87 -9.71
CA SER A 234 -5.63 -7.77 -8.97
C SER A 234 -5.90 -6.34 -8.50
N PRO A 235 -7.16 -5.86 -8.58
CA PRO A 235 -7.57 -4.60 -7.95
C PRO A 235 -7.27 -4.50 -6.45
N GLU A 236 -7.08 -5.62 -5.75
CA GLU A 236 -6.66 -5.65 -4.34
C GLU A 236 -5.27 -5.04 -4.10
N SER A 237 -4.45 -4.91 -5.16
CA SER A 237 -3.16 -4.23 -5.11
C SER A 237 -3.25 -2.72 -5.33
N PHE A 238 -4.45 -2.16 -5.55
CA PHE A 238 -4.65 -0.79 -5.96
C PHE A 238 -5.38 0.03 -4.90
N ILE A 239 -4.84 1.21 -4.59
CA ILE A 239 -5.45 2.20 -3.70
C ILE A 239 -5.95 3.37 -4.56
N TRP A 240 -7.26 3.56 -4.58
CA TRP A 240 -7.93 4.71 -5.18
C TRP A 240 -7.79 5.92 -4.27
N VAL A 241 -6.77 6.74 -4.52
CA VAL A 241 -6.44 7.93 -3.72
C VAL A 241 -7.36 9.09 -4.07
N HIS A 242 -7.75 9.88 -3.06
CA HIS A 242 -8.69 11.00 -3.12
C HIS A 242 -10.11 10.60 -3.56
N ALA A 243 -10.53 9.40 -3.16
CA ALA A 243 -11.84 8.87 -3.48
C ALA A 243 -12.99 9.74 -2.93
N GLN A 244 -12.75 10.57 -1.88
CA GLN A 244 -13.74 11.53 -1.37
C GLN A 244 -14.21 12.54 -2.43
N SER A 245 -13.48 12.72 -3.53
CA SER A 245 -13.88 13.59 -4.64
C SER A 245 -14.99 13.00 -5.50
N GLU A 246 -15.29 11.70 -5.36
CA GLU A 246 -16.41 11.05 -6.05
C GLU A 246 -17.73 11.34 -5.34
N ASP A 247 -18.74 11.73 -6.11
CA ASP A 247 -20.07 12.05 -5.58
C ASP A 247 -21.05 10.87 -5.72
N ASN A 248 -20.79 9.94 -6.67
CA ASN A 248 -21.62 8.75 -6.85
C ASN A 248 -21.18 7.61 -5.93
N ASN A 249 -21.98 7.33 -4.91
CA ASN A 249 -21.69 6.28 -3.94
C ASN A 249 -21.68 4.85 -4.52
N ASP A 250 -22.34 4.58 -5.65
CA ASP A 250 -22.28 3.27 -6.32
C ASP A 250 -20.86 2.92 -6.79
N SER A 251 -20.04 3.93 -7.05
CA SER A 251 -18.63 3.73 -7.40
C SER A 251 -17.84 3.11 -6.26
N TYR A 252 -18.17 3.43 -5.01
CA TYR A 252 -17.53 2.80 -3.84
C TYR A 252 -17.91 1.33 -3.70
N LEU A 253 -19.20 1.01 -3.90
CA LEU A 253 -19.68 -0.38 -3.83
C LEU A 253 -18.98 -1.23 -4.89
N LYS A 254 -18.93 -0.76 -6.14
CA LYS A 254 -18.27 -1.46 -7.24
C LYS A 254 -16.76 -1.61 -7.01
N ALA A 255 -16.08 -0.57 -6.51
CA ALA A 255 -14.66 -0.64 -6.21
C ALA A 255 -14.35 -1.62 -5.08
N ALA A 256 -15.17 -1.62 -4.02
CA ALA A 256 -15.03 -2.55 -2.90
C ALA A 256 -15.31 -4.01 -3.31
N GLU A 257 -16.34 -4.25 -4.14
CA GLU A 257 -16.72 -5.58 -4.66
C GLU A 257 -15.55 -6.28 -5.39
N ILE A 258 -14.77 -5.52 -6.17
CA ILE A 258 -13.61 -6.05 -6.87
C ILE A 258 -12.32 -6.05 -6.04
N GLY A 259 -12.40 -5.63 -4.76
CA GLY A 259 -11.29 -5.63 -3.81
C GLY A 259 -10.40 -4.40 -3.82
N CYS A 260 -10.71 -3.36 -4.61
CA CYS A 260 -9.94 -2.11 -4.63
C CYS A 260 -10.02 -1.39 -3.28
N TRP A 261 -8.90 -0.84 -2.82
CA TRP A 261 -8.85 0.02 -1.64
C TRP A 261 -9.34 1.42 -1.96
N ILE A 262 -10.17 1.98 -1.08
CA ILE A 262 -10.80 3.29 -1.24
C ILE A 262 -10.23 4.23 -0.19
N SER A 263 -9.39 5.19 -0.61
CA SER A 263 -8.74 6.13 0.28
C SER A 263 -9.52 7.44 0.38
N LEU A 264 -10.11 7.66 1.56
CA LEU A 264 -10.74 8.90 1.97
C LEU A 264 -9.70 9.72 2.75
N ASP A 265 -8.83 10.40 2.04
CA ASP A 265 -7.60 10.98 2.57
C ASP A 265 -7.57 12.51 2.59
N GLY A 266 -8.72 13.14 2.52
CA GLY A 266 -8.82 14.60 2.51
C GLY A 266 -9.24 15.24 3.85
N LEU A 267 -9.03 14.60 4.99
CA LEU A 267 -9.43 15.12 6.31
C LEU A 267 -8.74 16.42 6.73
N GLY A 268 -7.66 16.78 6.05
CA GLY A 268 -7.05 18.11 6.21
C GLY A 268 -7.91 19.24 5.66
N TRP A 269 -8.97 18.92 4.86
CA TRP A 269 -9.77 19.88 4.10
C TRP A 269 -11.26 19.85 4.46
N GLU A 270 -11.90 18.67 4.51
CA GLU A 270 -13.33 18.51 4.67
C GLU A 270 -13.67 17.38 5.65
N LEU A 271 -14.18 17.70 6.84
CA LEU A 271 -14.55 16.70 7.83
C LEU A 271 -15.91 16.05 7.52
N GLU A 272 -16.94 16.85 7.28
CA GLU A 272 -18.35 16.42 7.16
C GLU A 272 -18.52 15.40 6.03
N LYS A 273 -17.95 15.66 4.88
CA LYS A 273 -18.00 14.76 3.72
C LYS A 273 -17.33 13.41 4.02
N HIS A 274 -16.26 13.39 4.82
CA HIS A 274 -15.61 12.14 5.22
C HIS A 274 -16.47 11.34 6.19
N VAL A 275 -17.10 12.00 7.17
CA VAL A 275 -18.04 11.34 8.08
C VAL A 275 -19.18 10.68 7.31
N GLU A 276 -19.82 11.41 6.38
CA GLU A 276 -20.90 10.89 5.55
C GLU A 276 -20.49 9.62 4.78
N LYS A 277 -19.34 9.66 4.10
CA LYS A 277 -18.82 8.55 3.28
C LYS A 277 -18.41 7.34 4.12
N ILE A 278 -17.81 7.56 5.28
CA ILE A 278 -17.45 6.47 6.21
C ILE A 278 -18.71 5.82 6.77
N LEU A 279 -19.73 6.60 7.16
CA LEU A 279 -21.01 6.06 7.59
C LEU A 279 -21.76 5.35 6.46
N PHE A 280 -21.66 5.83 5.23
CA PHE A 280 -22.15 5.09 4.05
C PHE A 280 -21.44 3.75 3.91
N ALA A 281 -20.13 3.71 4.00
CA ALA A 281 -19.33 2.47 3.93
C ALA A 281 -19.72 1.48 5.04
N LYS A 282 -19.96 1.96 6.28
CA LYS A 282 -20.46 1.14 7.39
C LYS A 282 -21.82 0.52 7.08
N ARG A 283 -22.80 1.34 6.65
CA ARG A 283 -24.15 0.85 6.34
C ARG A 283 -24.19 -0.19 5.22
N ASN A 284 -23.22 -0.16 4.32
CA ASN A 284 -23.14 -1.06 3.16
C ASN A 284 -22.10 -2.19 3.32
N GLY A 285 -21.49 -2.35 4.51
CA GLY A 285 -20.61 -3.47 4.82
C GLY A 285 -19.26 -3.46 4.07
N ILE A 286 -18.79 -2.27 3.64
CA ILE A 286 -17.54 -2.12 2.89
C ILE A 286 -16.43 -1.39 3.68
N LEU A 287 -16.56 -1.31 5.03
CA LEU A 287 -15.54 -0.68 5.87
C LEU A 287 -14.16 -1.32 5.75
N ASP A 288 -14.11 -2.61 5.46
CA ASP A 288 -12.87 -3.38 5.30
C ASP A 288 -12.06 -3.03 4.04
N ARG A 289 -12.59 -2.13 3.19
CA ARG A 289 -11.92 -1.58 2.00
C ARG A 289 -11.62 -0.08 2.11
N ILE A 290 -11.93 0.54 3.25
CA ILE A 290 -11.73 1.99 3.44
C ILE A 290 -10.39 2.26 4.12
N LEU A 291 -9.64 3.19 3.58
CA LEU A 291 -8.48 3.86 4.19
C LEU A 291 -8.84 5.30 4.50
N ILE A 292 -8.32 5.83 5.61
CA ILE A 292 -8.51 7.24 5.98
C ILE A 292 -7.16 7.91 6.22
N SER A 293 -7.03 9.17 5.82
CA SER A 293 -5.87 10.01 6.10
C SER A 293 -6.18 11.49 5.92
N HIS A 294 -5.17 12.35 6.04
CA HIS A 294 -5.38 13.81 6.02
C HIS A 294 -4.97 14.45 4.70
N ASP A 295 -4.04 13.85 3.95
CA ASP A 295 -3.32 14.51 2.86
C ASP A 295 -2.71 15.84 3.36
N SER A 296 -2.04 15.77 4.52
CA SER A 296 -1.55 16.93 5.28
C SER A 296 -0.03 17.04 5.27
N GLY A 297 0.47 18.06 5.99
CA GLY A 297 1.87 18.45 6.00
C GLY A 297 2.13 19.53 4.96
N TRP A 298 2.81 19.18 3.91
CA TRP A 298 3.03 20.01 2.74
C TRP A 298 3.99 21.19 3.02
N TYR A 299 5.17 20.91 3.63
CA TYR A 299 6.23 21.90 3.58
C TYR A 299 6.60 22.18 2.12
N ASP A 300 6.43 23.42 1.68
CA ASP A 300 6.72 23.86 0.31
C ASP A 300 7.96 24.79 0.35
N PRO A 301 9.11 24.37 -0.19
CA PRO A 301 10.35 25.16 -0.11
C PRO A 301 10.29 26.46 -0.91
N GLN A 302 9.24 26.65 -1.74
CA GLN A 302 9.01 27.86 -2.50
C GLN A 302 8.22 28.93 -1.71
N LYS A 303 7.79 28.60 -0.46
CA LYS A 303 6.97 29.48 0.37
C LYS A 303 7.69 29.91 1.63
N GLU A 304 7.65 31.21 1.90
CA GLU A 304 8.03 31.78 3.18
C GLU A 304 6.84 31.81 4.15
N ASN A 305 7.10 31.75 5.45
CA ASN A 305 6.09 31.88 6.52
C ASN A 305 4.86 30.96 6.35
N GLN A 306 5.10 29.72 5.95
CA GLN A 306 4.04 28.75 5.72
C GLN A 306 3.54 28.10 7.01
N THR A 307 2.29 27.67 7.01
CA THR A 307 1.71 26.85 8.08
C THR A 307 1.63 25.42 7.62
N ILE A 308 2.26 24.51 8.35
CA ILE A 308 2.16 23.08 8.10
C ILE A 308 0.77 22.60 8.54
N ARG A 309 0.10 21.82 7.70
CA ARG A 309 -1.20 21.24 8.04
C ARG A 309 -1.03 20.12 9.07
N PRO A 310 -1.83 20.13 10.16
CA PRO A 310 -1.69 19.12 11.22
C PRO A 310 -2.12 17.74 10.77
N TYR A 311 -1.55 16.70 11.38
CA TYR A 311 -1.83 15.29 11.11
C TYR A 311 -2.75 14.64 12.17
N THR A 312 -3.52 15.42 12.92
CA THR A 312 -4.24 14.95 14.12
C THR A 312 -5.76 14.95 13.99
N ASN A 313 -6.31 15.45 12.88
CA ASN A 313 -7.77 15.59 12.70
C ASN A 313 -8.52 14.23 12.74
N ILE A 314 -7.89 13.11 12.35
CA ILE A 314 -8.46 11.77 12.53
C ILE A 314 -8.88 11.54 13.98
N PHE A 315 -8.02 11.92 14.93
CA PHE A 315 -8.21 11.65 16.36
C PHE A 315 -8.98 12.77 17.06
N LYS A 316 -8.62 14.03 16.75
CA LYS A 316 -9.20 15.20 17.45
C LYS A 316 -10.59 15.58 16.94
N LYS A 317 -10.94 15.23 15.69
CA LYS A 317 -12.20 15.63 15.04
C LYS A 317 -13.03 14.46 14.52
N LEU A 318 -12.45 13.62 13.63
CA LEU A 318 -13.20 12.55 12.96
C LEU A 318 -13.67 11.50 13.95
N TYR A 319 -12.80 10.99 14.81
CA TYR A 319 -13.15 9.92 15.73
C TYR A 319 -14.29 10.29 16.70
N PRO A 320 -14.26 11.46 17.39
CA PRO A 320 -15.40 11.90 18.20
C PRO A 320 -16.71 11.98 17.40
N GLU A 321 -16.66 12.49 16.17
CA GLU A 321 -17.85 12.59 15.31
C GLU A 321 -18.38 11.22 14.89
N LEU A 322 -17.52 10.28 14.54
CA LEU A 322 -17.92 8.90 14.24
C LEU A 322 -18.52 8.21 15.47
N LYS A 323 -17.95 8.43 16.66
CA LYS A 323 -18.48 7.89 17.92
C LYS A 323 -19.89 8.40 18.20
N SER A 324 -20.16 9.69 18.00
CA SER A 324 -21.49 10.28 18.18
C SER A 324 -22.53 9.67 17.22
N ASN A 325 -22.06 9.15 16.07
CA ASN A 325 -22.85 8.44 15.07
C ASN A 325 -22.85 6.91 15.24
N GLY A 326 -22.50 6.40 16.43
CA GLY A 326 -22.57 4.98 16.76
C GLY A 326 -21.46 4.11 16.18
N PHE A 327 -20.30 4.69 15.88
CA PHE A 327 -19.12 3.93 15.48
C PHE A 327 -18.47 3.27 16.71
N THR A 328 -18.08 2.00 16.58
CA THR A 328 -17.37 1.28 17.64
C THR A 328 -15.87 1.51 17.58
N ASP A 329 -15.15 1.19 18.65
CA ASP A 329 -13.68 1.27 18.67
C ASP A 329 -13.05 0.24 17.73
N ASP A 330 -13.66 -0.94 17.57
CA ASP A 330 -13.21 -1.97 16.63
C ASP A 330 -13.37 -1.52 15.17
N GLU A 331 -14.48 -0.86 14.83
CA GLU A 331 -14.67 -0.27 13.50
C GLU A 331 -13.66 0.85 13.22
N PHE A 332 -13.35 1.66 14.22
CA PHE A 332 -12.31 2.69 14.08
C PHE A 332 -10.92 2.06 13.94
N LYS A 333 -10.60 1.05 14.76
CA LYS A 333 -9.35 0.28 14.65
C LYS A 333 -9.20 -0.37 13.27
N LEU A 334 -10.30 -0.83 12.66
CA LEU A 334 -10.28 -1.35 11.29
C LEU A 334 -9.71 -0.30 10.32
N LEU A 335 -10.16 0.96 10.43
CA LEU A 335 -9.76 2.05 9.52
C LEU A 335 -8.31 2.51 9.71
N ILE A 336 -7.83 2.58 10.96
CA ILE A 336 -6.51 3.18 11.27
C ILE A 336 -5.39 2.16 11.46
N SER A 337 -5.71 0.87 11.50
CA SER A 337 -4.74 -0.18 11.85
C SER A 337 -4.81 -1.37 10.89
N VAL A 338 -5.94 -2.08 10.87
CA VAL A 338 -6.09 -3.34 10.14
C VAL A 338 -6.07 -3.13 8.62
N ASN A 339 -6.85 -2.18 8.11
CA ASN A 339 -6.94 -1.91 6.68
C ASN A 339 -5.60 -1.41 6.10
N PRO A 340 -4.95 -0.37 6.66
CA PRO A 340 -3.67 0.08 6.11
C PRO A 340 -2.59 -1.00 6.20
N SER A 341 -2.57 -1.83 7.24
CA SER A 341 -1.62 -2.95 7.34
C SER A 341 -1.80 -3.97 6.21
N LYS A 342 -3.04 -4.27 5.81
CA LYS A 342 -3.35 -5.13 4.67
C LYS A 342 -3.05 -4.46 3.33
N ALA A 343 -3.46 -3.19 3.18
CA ALA A 343 -3.29 -2.45 1.94
C ALA A 343 -1.83 -2.28 1.55
N TYR A 344 -0.95 -1.98 2.52
CA TYR A 344 0.47 -1.72 2.30
C TYR A 344 1.36 -2.95 2.49
N SER A 345 0.81 -4.14 2.78
CA SER A 345 1.60 -5.37 2.85
C SER A 345 2.19 -5.71 1.48
N ILE A 346 3.49 -6.10 1.51
CA ILE A 346 4.23 -6.48 0.30
C ILE A 346 3.84 -7.90 -0.10
N GLU A 347 3.02 -8.00 -1.15
CA GLU A 347 2.49 -9.27 -1.64
C GLU A 347 2.10 -9.12 -3.11
N VAL A 348 2.49 -10.07 -3.96
CA VAL A 348 2.06 -10.10 -5.36
C VAL A 348 0.60 -10.57 -5.42
N ARG A 349 -0.30 -9.69 -5.85
CA ARG A 349 -1.73 -9.96 -6.00
C ARG A 349 -2.08 -10.11 -7.47
N ASN A 350 -2.24 -11.37 -7.89
CA ASN A 350 -2.53 -11.71 -9.29
C ASN A 350 -4.04 -11.66 -9.56
N TYR A 351 -4.41 -11.14 -10.73
CA TYR A 351 -5.77 -11.24 -11.24
C TYR A 351 -5.96 -12.52 -12.04
N THR A 352 -6.93 -13.34 -11.63
CA THR A 352 -7.33 -14.53 -12.38
C THR A 352 -8.64 -14.26 -13.09
N PHE A 353 -8.63 -14.30 -14.42
CA PHE A 353 -9.88 -14.24 -15.18
C PHE A 353 -10.74 -15.46 -14.84
N ASN A 354 -11.90 -15.25 -14.22
CA ASN A 354 -12.89 -16.30 -14.09
C ASN A 354 -13.42 -16.64 -15.48
N LYS A 355 -12.96 -17.75 -16.06
CA LYS A 355 -13.42 -18.26 -17.38
C LYS A 355 -14.90 -18.69 -17.41
N ASN A 356 -15.62 -18.55 -16.30
CA ASN A 356 -16.98 -19.06 -16.13
C ASN A 356 -18.09 -17.98 -16.18
N VAL A 357 -17.78 -16.74 -16.58
CA VAL A 357 -18.81 -15.75 -16.88
C VAL A 357 -18.90 -15.66 -18.41
N LYS A 358 -19.80 -16.44 -18.99
CA LYS A 358 -20.31 -16.28 -20.35
C LYS A 358 -21.66 -15.59 -20.30
#